data_fe90278dcf5645ff50aa91fb489a7cf6
#
_entry.id   fe90278dcf5645ff50aa91fb489a7cf6
#
_cell.length_a   1.000
_cell.length_b   1.000
_cell.length_c   1.000
_cell.angle_alpha   90.00
_cell.angle_beta   90.00
_cell.angle_gamma   90.00
#
_symmetry.space_group_name_H-M   'P 1'
#
loop_
_entity.id
_entity.type
_entity.pdbx_description
1 polymer ?
#
loop_
_entity_poly.entity_id
_entity_poly.type
_entity_poly.pdbx_seq_one_letter_code
_entity_poly.pdbx_strand_id
1 'polypeptide(L)'
;MAGASLSVLIAVLAGLLASCSVQRPHLFIPAVAPDDGHRVSGSVVLTGDSLTVGVSLTLPELARARGIDLHMGAEAGRRIADGIAELPLMLAHRDLVIVALGTNDTSDGLDADQLDARIDALMAVTGPDVPVIWLSVYRRDSEGAGAAAQRFNDALRRATNRHANLSVADWWSYITLHQPMVGVDGIHLTTEGYAARTAWLLRQMAARLPPA
;
A
#
# COMPACT_ATOMS: atom_id res chain seq x y z
N MET A 1 -11.99 -76.02 -29.14
CA MET A 1 -11.39 -74.87 -29.78
C MET A 1 -11.97 -73.65 -29.10
N ALA A 2 -11.32 -73.18 -28.08
CA ALA A 2 -11.77 -72.06 -27.27
C ALA A 2 -10.75 -70.93 -27.35
N GLY A 3 -11.15 -69.79 -27.92
CA GLY A 3 -10.36 -68.61 -27.99
C GLY A 3 -10.52 -67.77 -26.70
N ALA A 4 -9.45 -67.62 -26.01
CA ALA A 4 -9.43 -66.75 -24.79
C ALA A 4 -9.18 -65.27 -25.19
N SER A 5 -10.16 -64.44 -24.98
CA SER A 5 -10.01 -62.95 -25.05
C SER A 5 -9.33 -62.45 -23.84
N LEU A 6 -8.18 -61.78 -24.02
CA LEU A 6 -7.41 -61.11 -22.97
C LEU A 6 -7.89 -59.66 -22.89
N SER A 7 -8.70 -59.37 -21.88
CA SER A 7 -9.12 -57.97 -21.59
C SER A 7 -8.01 -57.24 -20.84
N VAL A 8 -7.39 -56.28 -21.51
CA VAL A 8 -6.41 -55.39 -20.89
C VAL A 8 -7.16 -54.31 -20.11
N LEU A 9 -7.03 -54.34 -18.77
CA LEU A 9 -7.55 -53.35 -17.85
C LEU A 9 -6.57 -52.16 -17.81
N ILE A 10 -6.90 -51.06 -18.49
CA ILE A 10 -6.12 -49.83 -18.39
C ILE A 10 -6.61 -49.09 -17.12
N ALA A 11 -5.82 -49.17 -16.08
CA ALA A 11 -6.02 -48.34 -14.89
C ALA A 11 -5.57 -46.89 -15.20
N VAL A 12 -6.54 -46.02 -15.37
CA VAL A 12 -6.28 -44.58 -15.48
C VAL A 12 -5.98 -44.03 -14.07
N LEU A 13 -4.70 -43.84 -13.77
CA LEU A 13 -4.26 -43.14 -12.56
C LEU A 13 -4.53 -41.64 -12.75
N ALA A 14 -5.69 -41.19 -12.32
CA ALA A 14 -5.98 -39.77 -12.26
C ALA A 14 -5.15 -39.16 -11.10
N GLY A 15 -3.99 -38.62 -11.44
CA GLY A 15 -3.17 -37.83 -10.52
C GLY A 15 -3.93 -36.59 -10.09
N LEU A 16 -4.37 -36.55 -8.85
CA LEU A 16 -4.79 -35.34 -8.17
C LEU A 16 -3.59 -34.42 -8.07
N LEU A 17 -3.42 -33.54 -9.07
CA LEU A 17 -2.63 -32.32 -8.89
C LEU A 17 -3.40 -31.42 -7.92
N ALA A 18 -3.10 -31.57 -6.63
CA ALA A 18 -3.44 -30.57 -5.64
C ALA A 18 -2.72 -29.27 -6.05
N SER A 19 -3.43 -28.41 -6.78
CA SER A 19 -3.02 -27.04 -6.98
C SER A 19 -2.95 -26.40 -5.60
N CYS A 20 -1.77 -26.38 -4.99
CA CYS A 20 -1.47 -25.47 -3.90
C CYS A 20 -1.59 -24.05 -4.45
N SER A 21 -2.80 -23.53 -4.48
CA SER A 21 -3.03 -22.11 -4.57
C SER A 21 -2.39 -21.52 -3.31
N VAL A 22 -1.17 -21.01 -3.44
CA VAL A 22 -0.58 -20.13 -2.44
C VAL A 22 -1.52 -18.93 -2.37
N GLN A 23 -2.46 -19.02 -1.46
CA GLN A 23 -3.35 -17.93 -1.12
C GLN A 23 -2.45 -16.84 -0.55
N ARG A 24 -2.09 -15.87 -1.40
CA ARG A 24 -1.32 -14.69 -0.96
C ARG A 24 -2.15 -14.05 0.14
N PRO A 25 -1.63 -13.93 1.37
CA PRO A 25 -2.36 -13.24 2.40
C PRO A 25 -2.59 -11.83 1.86
N HIS A 26 -3.85 -11.49 1.64
CA HIS A 26 -4.23 -10.14 1.24
C HIS A 26 -3.76 -9.22 2.36
N LEU A 27 -2.88 -8.27 2.02
CA LEU A 27 -2.72 -7.06 2.82
C LEU A 27 -4.13 -6.49 2.95
N PHE A 28 -4.71 -6.54 4.15
CA PHE A 28 -6.14 -6.35 4.35
C PHE A 28 -6.51 -4.92 3.94
N ILE A 29 -7.11 -4.79 2.78
CA ILE A 29 -7.89 -3.62 2.43
C ILE A 29 -9.32 -4.09 2.41
N PRO A 30 -10.22 -3.52 3.24
CA PRO A 30 -11.62 -3.57 2.93
C PRO A 30 -11.76 -3.02 1.51
N ALA A 31 -12.49 -3.73 0.65
CA ALA A 31 -12.77 -3.25 -0.69
C ALA A 31 -13.26 -1.81 -0.58
N VAL A 32 -12.44 -0.86 -1.05
CA VAL A 32 -12.84 0.54 -1.05
C VAL A 32 -13.99 0.61 -2.04
N ALA A 33 -15.18 0.97 -1.59
CA ALA A 33 -16.33 1.16 -2.44
C ALA A 33 -15.99 2.08 -3.60
N PRO A 34 -16.62 1.94 -4.77
CA PRO A 34 -16.48 2.88 -5.86
C PRO A 34 -16.66 4.30 -5.31
N ASP A 35 -15.82 5.22 -5.77
CA ASP A 35 -15.95 6.62 -5.40
C ASP A 35 -17.26 7.18 -5.97
N ASP A 36 -18.25 7.36 -5.12
CA ASP A 36 -19.57 7.89 -5.46
C ASP A 36 -19.64 9.42 -5.45
N GLY A 37 -18.52 10.07 -5.14
CA GLY A 37 -18.41 11.53 -5.16
C GLY A 37 -19.00 12.24 -3.94
N HIS A 38 -19.52 11.53 -2.94
CA HIS A 38 -20.10 12.20 -1.78
C HIS A 38 -19.05 12.98 -0.96
N ARG A 39 -19.54 14.04 -0.29
CA ARG A 39 -18.68 14.84 0.59
C ARG A 39 -18.49 14.13 1.92
N VAL A 40 -17.29 14.30 2.45
CA VAL A 40 -16.92 13.85 3.79
C VAL A 40 -16.43 15.05 4.60
N SER A 41 -16.24 14.88 5.89
CA SER A 41 -15.70 15.92 6.76
C SER A 41 -14.58 15.34 7.61
N GLY A 42 -13.43 16.02 7.62
CA GLY A 42 -12.31 15.63 8.47
C GLY A 42 -10.98 16.19 8.00
N SER A 43 -10.00 16.07 8.88
CA SER A 43 -8.62 16.54 8.68
C SER A 43 -7.67 15.36 8.50
N VAL A 44 -6.83 15.42 7.47
CA VAL A 44 -5.90 14.36 7.09
C VAL A 44 -4.48 14.91 7.02
N VAL A 45 -3.54 14.18 7.61
CA VAL A 45 -2.11 14.35 7.33
C VAL A 45 -1.68 13.31 6.32
N LEU A 46 -0.95 13.72 5.29
CA LEU A 46 -0.27 12.83 4.36
C LEU A 46 1.23 13.15 4.38
N THR A 47 2.03 12.22 4.87
CA THR A 47 3.50 12.27 4.74
C THR A 47 3.98 11.31 3.66
N GLY A 48 4.94 11.75 2.82
CA GLY A 48 5.38 10.90 1.71
C GLY A 48 6.67 11.35 1.02
N ASP A 49 7.06 10.53 0.06
CA ASP A 49 8.25 10.70 -0.77
C ASP A 49 7.94 11.33 -2.15
N SER A 50 8.81 11.10 -3.13
CA SER A 50 8.66 11.62 -4.50
C SER A 50 7.34 11.22 -5.18
N LEU A 51 6.78 10.05 -4.86
CA LEU A 51 5.48 9.62 -5.39
C LEU A 51 4.34 10.49 -4.83
N THR A 52 4.52 11.04 -3.65
CA THR A 52 3.58 11.99 -3.04
C THR A 52 3.79 13.40 -3.58
N VAL A 53 5.05 13.80 -3.85
CA VAL A 53 5.34 15.05 -4.58
C VAL A 53 4.61 15.07 -5.92
N GLY A 54 4.57 13.94 -6.65
CA GLY A 54 3.90 13.84 -7.94
C GLY A 54 2.39 14.09 -7.94
N VAL A 55 1.72 14.03 -6.77
CA VAL A 55 0.28 14.33 -6.63
C VAL A 55 0.03 15.66 -5.91
N SER A 56 1.07 16.40 -5.52
CA SER A 56 0.96 17.57 -4.65
C SER A 56 0.19 18.75 -5.27
N LEU A 57 0.13 18.85 -6.59
CA LEU A 57 -0.60 19.92 -7.28
C LEU A 57 -2.10 19.63 -7.41
N THR A 58 -2.49 18.37 -7.47
CA THR A 58 -3.88 17.98 -7.76
C THR A 58 -4.63 17.47 -6.55
N LEU A 59 -3.97 16.68 -5.69
CA LEU A 59 -4.62 16.04 -4.56
C LEU A 59 -5.22 17.02 -3.54
N PRO A 60 -4.54 18.13 -3.14
CA PRO A 60 -5.11 19.05 -2.15
C PRO A 60 -6.38 19.76 -2.65
N GLU A 61 -6.43 20.13 -3.93
CA GLU A 61 -7.60 20.76 -4.52
C GLU A 61 -8.81 19.81 -4.54
N LEU A 62 -8.60 18.57 -4.98
CA LEU A 62 -9.64 17.57 -5.01
C LEU A 62 -10.08 17.12 -3.61
N ALA A 63 -9.16 17.05 -2.65
CA ALA A 63 -9.47 16.79 -1.24
C ALA A 63 -10.38 17.90 -0.67
N ARG A 64 -10.03 19.15 -0.88
CA ARG A 64 -10.85 20.30 -0.46
C ARG A 64 -12.26 20.28 -1.09
N ALA A 65 -12.36 19.93 -2.37
CA ALA A 65 -13.66 19.79 -3.04
C ALA A 65 -14.55 18.71 -2.39
N ARG A 66 -13.94 17.71 -1.74
CA ARG A 66 -14.61 16.64 -0.99
C ARG A 66 -14.90 16.99 0.48
N GLY A 67 -14.44 18.14 0.97
CA GLY A 67 -14.57 18.55 2.37
C GLY A 67 -13.44 18.03 3.27
N ILE A 68 -12.34 17.56 2.69
CA ILE A 68 -11.17 17.07 3.42
C ILE A 68 -10.17 18.23 3.61
N ASP A 69 -9.83 18.51 4.86
CA ASP A 69 -8.72 19.42 5.24
C ASP A 69 -7.41 18.62 5.18
N LEU A 70 -6.72 18.69 4.04
CA LEU A 70 -5.51 17.90 3.78
C LEU A 70 -4.24 18.70 4.05
N HIS A 71 -3.42 18.22 4.97
CA HIS A 71 -2.06 18.70 5.21
C HIS A 71 -1.04 17.71 4.66
N MET A 72 -0.23 18.18 3.71
CA MET A 72 0.77 17.32 3.04
C MET A 72 2.19 17.74 3.40
N GLY A 73 3.01 16.78 3.86
CA GLY A 73 4.46 16.85 3.90
C GLY A 73 5.04 15.85 2.91
N ALA A 74 5.69 16.33 1.85
CA ALA A 74 6.25 15.47 0.82
C ALA A 74 7.59 16.00 0.30
N GLU A 75 8.59 15.10 0.18
CA GLU A 75 9.90 15.43 -0.34
C GLU A 75 10.50 14.25 -1.11
N ALA A 76 11.17 14.55 -2.22
CA ALA A 76 11.83 13.51 -3.01
C ALA A 76 12.96 12.84 -2.22
N GLY A 77 12.99 11.51 -2.24
CA GLY A 77 14.00 10.74 -1.51
C GLY A 77 13.72 10.52 -0.01
N ARG A 78 12.64 11.11 0.51
CA ARG A 78 12.27 11.02 1.94
C ARG A 78 12.15 9.57 2.40
N ARG A 79 12.71 9.29 3.59
CA ARG A 79 12.65 8.02 4.32
C ARG A 79 11.72 8.09 5.51
N ILE A 80 11.48 6.95 6.12
CA ILE A 80 10.65 6.86 7.35
C ILE A 80 11.24 7.71 8.47
N ALA A 81 12.58 7.74 8.61
CA ALA A 81 13.26 8.54 9.62
C ALA A 81 12.96 10.05 9.48
N ASP A 82 12.88 10.55 8.24
CA ASP A 82 12.53 11.95 7.96
C ASP A 82 11.07 12.22 8.32
N GLY A 83 10.17 11.28 8.00
CA GLY A 83 8.76 11.34 8.39
C GLY A 83 8.57 11.37 9.91
N ILE A 84 9.35 10.59 10.67
CA ILE A 84 9.34 10.62 12.14
C ILE A 84 9.68 12.00 12.68
N ALA A 85 10.65 12.70 12.07
CA ALA A 85 11.05 14.02 12.50
C ALA A 85 9.99 15.11 12.20
N GLU A 86 9.27 14.97 11.07
CA GLU A 86 8.33 15.99 10.60
C GLU A 86 6.91 15.80 11.13
N LEU A 87 6.44 14.57 11.26
CA LEU A 87 5.05 14.25 11.64
C LEU A 87 4.56 15.00 12.88
N PRO A 88 5.33 15.15 13.98
CA PRO A 88 4.87 15.85 15.17
C PRO A 88 4.39 17.30 14.90
N LEU A 89 4.97 17.94 13.87
CA LEU A 89 4.61 19.32 13.49
C LEU A 89 3.24 19.39 12.79
N MET A 90 2.73 18.29 12.30
CA MET A 90 1.52 18.19 11.47
C MET A 90 0.35 17.49 12.17
N LEU A 91 0.61 16.78 13.29
CA LEU A 91 -0.38 15.89 13.91
C LEU A 91 -1.46 16.59 14.74
N ALA A 92 -1.35 17.90 15.02
CA ALA A 92 -2.33 18.59 15.85
C ALA A 92 -3.76 18.48 15.26
N HIS A 93 -4.67 17.85 16.02
CA HIS A 93 -6.10 17.71 15.69
C HIS A 93 -6.39 17.03 14.33
N ARG A 94 -5.79 15.86 14.09
CA ARG A 94 -6.00 15.10 12.86
C ARG A 94 -6.86 13.86 13.08
N ASP A 95 -7.79 13.63 12.14
CA ASP A 95 -8.71 12.50 12.17
C ASP A 95 -8.10 11.26 11.50
N LEU A 96 -7.10 11.47 10.63
CA LEU A 96 -6.45 10.40 9.88
C LEU A 96 -5.01 10.78 9.50
N VAL A 97 -4.09 9.83 9.61
CA VAL A 97 -2.73 9.93 9.07
C VAL A 97 -2.57 8.95 7.91
N ILE A 98 -2.05 9.41 6.79
CA ILE A 98 -1.64 8.58 5.67
C ILE A 98 -0.12 8.63 5.55
N VAL A 99 0.52 7.46 5.55
CA VAL A 99 1.96 7.31 5.40
C VAL A 99 2.25 6.68 4.03
N ALA A 100 2.91 7.46 3.16
CA ALA A 100 3.36 7.03 1.84
C ALA A 100 4.89 7.02 1.77
N LEU A 101 5.51 6.34 2.74
CA LEU A 101 6.96 6.19 2.93
C LEU A 101 7.35 4.72 2.91
N GLY A 102 8.64 4.46 2.67
CA GLY A 102 9.23 3.13 2.61
C GLY A 102 9.88 2.83 1.27
N THR A 103 9.50 3.50 0.19
CA THR A 103 10.10 3.30 -1.14
C THR A 103 11.63 3.46 -1.09
N ASN A 104 12.12 4.49 -0.43
CA ASN A 104 13.55 4.77 -0.31
C ASN A 104 14.23 3.88 0.74
N ASP A 105 13.52 3.49 1.79
CA ASP A 105 14.01 2.58 2.84
C ASP A 105 14.30 1.17 2.31
N THR A 106 13.62 0.73 1.26
CA THR A 106 13.87 -0.58 0.64
C THR A 106 15.25 -0.72 0.04
N SER A 107 15.96 0.38 -0.21
CA SER A 107 17.34 0.40 -0.72
C SER A 107 18.39 0.29 0.38
N ASP A 108 18.02 0.37 1.66
CA ASP A 108 18.96 0.38 2.79
C ASP A 108 19.46 -1.02 3.18
N GLY A 109 18.95 -2.09 2.56
CA GLY A 109 19.34 -3.47 2.86
C GLY A 109 18.91 -3.94 4.25
N LEU A 110 17.87 -3.33 4.83
CA LEU A 110 17.39 -3.63 6.18
C LEU A 110 16.85 -5.06 6.30
N ASP A 111 17.13 -5.69 7.42
CA ASP A 111 16.52 -6.95 7.80
C ASP A 111 15.09 -6.74 8.37
N ALA A 112 14.44 -7.84 8.73
CA ALA A 112 13.06 -7.83 9.18
C ALA A 112 12.88 -7.04 10.49
N ASP A 113 13.80 -7.21 11.44
CA ASP A 113 13.74 -6.57 12.76
C ASP A 113 13.97 -5.05 12.64
N GLN A 114 14.91 -4.66 11.77
CA GLN A 114 15.18 -3.26 11.48
C GLN A 114 13.99 -2.56 10.79
N LEU A 115 13.31 -3.25 9.86
CA LEU A 115 12.09 -2.74 9.23
C LEU A 115 10.96 -2.60 10.26
N ASP A 116 10.74 -3.62 11.08
CA ASP A 116 9.75 -3.59 12.14
C ASP A 116 10.02 -2.44 13.12
N ALA A 117 11.27 -2.25 13.55
CA ALA A 117 11.65 -1.15 14.44
C ALA A 117 11.41 0.25 13.83
N ARG A 118 11.68 0.44 12.54
CA ARG A 118 11.39 1.71 11.85
C ARG A 118 9.90 2.00 11.77
N ILE A 119 9.09 1.00 11.46
CA ILE A 119 7.64 1.13 11.40
C ILE A 119 7.09 1.45 12.79
N ASP A 120 7.52 0.72 13.82
CA ASP A 120 7.09 0.92 15.19
C ASP A 120 7.47 2.30 15.72
N ALA A 121 8.65 2.82 15.34
CA ALA A 121 9.08 4.17 15.71
C ALA A 121 8.17 5.26 15.10
N LEU A 122 7.73 5.13 13.86
CA LEU A 122 6.79 6.06 13.24
C LEU A 122 5.40 5.93 13.88
N MET A 123 4.94 4.73 14.16
CA MET A 123 3.66 4.50 14.85
C MET A 123 3.66 5.07 16.27
N ALA A 124 4.80 5.05 16.97
CA ALA A 124 4.93 5.67 18.29
C ALA A 124 4.74 7.20 18.23
N VAL A 125 5.18 7.84 17.14
CA VAL A 125 4.98 9.29 16.92
C VAL A 125 3.53 9.63 16.64
N THR A 126 2.81 8.79 15.86
CA THR A 126 1.39 9.02 15.57
C THR A 126 0.50 8.81 16.79
N GLY A 127 0.96 7.99 17.74
CA GLY A 127 0.17 7.59 18.92
C GLY A 127 -0.90 6.54 18.59
N PRO A 128 -1.54 5.97 19.62
CA PRO A 128 -2.47 4.86 19.45
C PRO A 128 -3.89 5.29 19.03
N ASP A 129 -4.24 6.54 19.21
CA ASP A 129 -5.63 7.02 19.07
C ASP A 129 -5.97 7.49 17.66
N VAL A 130 -4.95 7.89 16.87
CA VAL A 130 -5.17 8.39 15.51
C VAL A 130 -5.10 7.23 14.52
N PRO A 131 -6.13 7.02 13.70
CA PRO A 131 -6.08 6.03 12.62
C PRO A 131 -4.95 6.30 11.64
N VAL A 132 -4.20 5.27 11.27
CA VAL A 132 -3.11 5.34 10.31
C VAL A 132 -3.38 4.42 9.13
N ILE A 133 -3.23 4.95 7.92
CA ILE A 133 -3.17 4.17 6.69
C ILE A 133 -1.74 4.24 6.16
N TRP A 134 -1.05 3.11 6.05
CA TRP A 134 0.25 3.05 5.40
C TRP A 134 0.12 2.41 4.03
N LEU A 135 0.69 3.05 3.00
CA LEU A 135 0.64 2.53 1.64
C LEU A 135 1.69 1.45 1.44
N SER A 136 1.32 0.32 0.87
CA SER A 136 2.30 -0.68 0.46
C SER A 136 3.20 -0.13 -0.68
N VAL A 137 4.46 -0.56 -0.66
CA VAL A 137 5.51 -0.08 -1.56
C VAL A 137 5.60 -0.95 -2.79
N TYR A 138 5.82 -0.32 -3.95
CA TYR A 138 6.09 -0.98 -5.22
C TYR A 138 7.38 -0.45 -5.84
N ARG A 139 8.25 -1.37 -6.28
CA ARG A 139 9.47 -1.06 -7.04
C ARG A 139 9.80 -2.19 -8.02
N ARG A 140 10.34 -1.83 -9.19
CA ARG A 140 10.90 -2.75 -10.20
C ARG A 140 12.12 -2.19 -10.93
N ASP A 141 12.77 -1.19 -10.35
CA ASP A 141 13.88 -0.41 -10.93
C ASP A 141 15.19 -1.20 -11.03
N SER A 142 15.31 -2.30 -10.31
CA SER A 142 16.49 -3.15 -10.33
C SER A 142 16.16 -4.60 -9.99
N GLU A 143 17.11 -5.51 -10.27
CA GLU A 143 17.04 -6.88 -9.79
C GLU A 143 16.98 -6.89 -8.24
N GLY A 144 16.01 -7.58 -7.69
CA GLY A 144 15.78 -7.63 -6.25
C GLY A 144 14.98 -6.46 -5.64
N ALA A 145 14.76 -5.36 -6.37
CA ALA A 145 13.96 -4.25 -5.86
C ALA A 145 12.53 -4.68 -5.50
N GLY A 146 11.91 -5.50 -6.35
CA GLY A 146 10.60 -6.07 -6.05
C GLY A 146 10.59 -6.94 -4.80
N ALA A 147 11.62 -7.74 -4.58
CA ALA A 147 11.76 -8.55 -3.36
C ALA A 147 11.98 -7.68 -2.11
N ALA A 148 12.75 -6.59 -2.22
CA ALA A 148 12.92 -5.64 -1.14
C ALA A 148 11.60 -4.93 -0.78
N ALA A 149 10.82 -4.51 -1.78
CA ALA A 149 9.50 -3.94 -1.58
C ALA A 149 8.53 -4.95 -0.92
N GLN A 150 8.59 -6.22 -1.32
CA GLN A 150 7.79 -7.27 -0.67
C GLN A 150 8.18 -7.48 0.79
N ARG A 151 9.48 -7.54 1.12
CA ARG A 151 9.93 -7.64 2.54
C ARG A 151 9.41 -6.46 3.38
N PHE A 152 9.45 -5.26 2.83
CA PHE A 152 8.87 -4.08 3.49
C PHE A 152 7.35 -4.23 3.70
N ASN A 153 6.62 -4.65 2.67
CA ASN A 153 5.18 -4.87 2.76
C ASN A 153 4.82 -6.00 3.75
N ASP A 154 5.69 -7.01 3.89
CA ASP A 154 5.54 -8.06 4.91
C ASP A 154 5.75 -7.50 6.33
N ALA A 155 6.69 -6.57 6.51
CA ALA A 155 6.87 -5.86 7.77
C ALA A 155 5.63 -5.00 8.12
N LEU A 156 5.06 -4.28 7.15
CA LEU A 156 3.80 -3.54 7.34
C LEU A 156 2.66 -4.47 7.78
N ARG A 157 2.56 -5.65 7.16
CA ARG A 157 1.53 -6.63 7.53
C ARG A 157 1.73 -7.13 8.97
N ARG A 158 2.97 -7.41 9.39
CA ARG A 158 3.26 -7.77 10.78
C ARG A 158 2.92 -6.64 11.76
N ALA A 159 3.18 -5.39 11.35
CA ALA A 159 2.90 -4.21 12.16
C ALA A 159 1.40 -4.04 12.46
N THR A 160 0.49 -4.45 11.56
CA THR A 160 -0.96 -4.39 11.85
C THR A 160 -1.40 -5.29 13.01
N ASN A 161 -0.62 -6.32 13.35
CA ASN A 161 -0.88 -7.13 14.54
C ASN A 161 -0.37 -6.49 15.84
N ARG A 162 0.53 -5.51 15.74
CA ARG A 162 1.11 -4.79 16.89
C ARG A 162 0.42 -3.44 17.15
N HIS A 163 -0.14 -2.83 16.11
CA HIS A 163 -0.75 -1.49 16.17
C HIS A 163 -2.20 -1.56 15.69
N ALA A 164 -3.15 -1.56 16.61
CA ALA A 164 -4.58 -1.71 16.31
C ALA A 164 -5.15 -0.56 15.44
N ASN A 165 -4.51 0.61 15.48
CA ASN A 165 -4.89 1.78 14.69
C ASN A 165 -4.22 1.82 13.30
N LEU A 166 -3.35 0.84 12.95
CA LEU A 166 -2.70 0.76 11.65
C LEU A 166 -3.51 -0.10 10.68
N SER A 167 -3.74 0.41 9.49
CA SER A 167 -4.19 -0.35 8.33
C SER A 167 -3.25 -0.15 7.15
N VAL A 168 -3.14 -1.15 6.29
CA VAL A 168 -2.30 -1.08 5.08
C VAL A 168 -3.18 -0.92 3.85
N ALA A 169 -2.96 0.14 3.08
CA ALA A 169 -3.59 0.33 1.79
C ALA A 169 -2.72 -0.28 0.68
N ASP A 170 -3.25 -1.25 -0.06
CA ASP A 170 -2.49 -2.08 -0.99
C ASP A 170 -2.24 -1.42 -2.35
N TRP A 171 -1.42 -0.39 -2.34
CA TRP A 171 -0.94 0.25 -3.56
C TRP A 171 -0.16 -0.73 -4.46
N TRP A 172 0.58 -1.67 -3.86
CA TRP A 172 1.35 -2.67 -4.61
C TRP A 172 0.48 -3.51 -5.56
N SER A 173 -0.60 -4.10 -5.04
CA SER A 173 -1.50 -4.90 -5.87
C SER A 173 -2.19 -4.04 -6.92
N TYR A 174 -2.61 -2.82 -6.56
CA TYR A 174 -3.24 -1.91 -7.50
C TYR A 174 -2.31 -1.63 -8.69
N ILE A 175 -1.09 -1.16 -8.44
CA ILE A 175 -0.18 -0.75 -9.52
C ILE A 175 0.39 -1.95 -10.29
N THR A 176 0.48 -3.13 -9.67
CA THR A 176 0.90 -4.36 -10.35
C THR A 176 -0.09 -4.76 -11.45
N LEU A 177 -1.37 -4.48 -11.27
CA LEU A 177 -2.39 -4.72 -12.29
C LEU A 177 -2.44 -3.60 -13.36
N HIS A 178 -1.75 -2.48 -13.14
CA HIS A 178 -1.78 -1.30 -13.98
C HIS A 178 -0.38 -0.88 -14.44
N GLN A 179 0.45 -1.86 -14.88
CA GLN A 179 1.86 -1.66 -15.25
C GLN A 179 2.15 -0.51 -16.22
N PRO A 180 1.28 -0.20 -17.22
CA PRO A 180 1.50 0.96 -18.11
C PRO A 180 1.51 2.31 -17.39
N MET A 181 1.03 2.38 -16.14
CA MET A 181 1.05 3.59 -15.30
C MET A 181 2.39 3.82 -14.60
N VAL A 182 3.33 2.85 -14.67
CA VAL A 182 4.67 2.97 -14.09
C VAL A 182 5.63 3.48 -15.14
N GLY A 183 6.40 4.51 -14.80
CA GLY A 183 7.43 5.08 -15.65
C GLY A 183 8.57 4.11 -15.97
N VAL A 184 9.43 4.51 -16.88
CA VAL A 184 10.54 3.68 -17.37
C VAL A 184 11.58 3.36 -16.30
N ASP A 185 11.66 4.18 -15.25
CA ASP A 185 12.54 3.97 -14.10
C ASP A 185 12.02 2.91 -13.11
N GLY A 186 10.83 2.40 -13.30
CA GLY A 186 10.26 1.33 -12.47
C GLY A 186 9.81 1.74 -11.06
N ILE A 187 9.81 3.05 -10.76
CA ILE A 187 9.41 3.63 -9.47
C ILE A 187 8.32 4.69 -9.66
N HIS A 188 8.65 5.75 -10.42
CA HIS A 188 7.77 6.87 -10.63
C HIS A 188 6.64 6.53 -11.59
N LEU A 189 5.61 7.33 -11.57
CA LEU A 189 4.41 7.07 -12.36
C LEU A 189 4.40 7.93 -13.63
N THR A 190 3.70 7.48 -14.64
CA THR A 190 3.33 8.31 -15.80
C THR A 190 2.31 9.37 -15.35
N THR A 191 1.97 10.31 -16.22
CA THR A 191 0.92 11.31 -15.96
C THR A 191 -0.41 10.63 -15.58
N GLU A 192 -0.79 9.60 -16.33
CA GLU A 192 -2.00 8.81 -16.06
C GLU A 192 -1.89 8.06 -14.74
N GLY A 193 -0.69 7.56 -14.42
CA GLY A 193 -0.41 6.89 -13.16
C GLY A 193 -0.55 7.83 -11.95
N TYR A 194 -0.08 9.06 -12.04
CA TYR A 194 -0.27 10.07 -10.99
C TYR A 194 -1.73 10.49 -10.85
N ALA A 195 -2.47 10.64 -11.96
CA ALA A 195 -3.91 10.88 -11.90
C ALA A 195 -4.66 9.74 -11.21
N ALA A 196 -4.32 8.49 -11.52
CA ALA A 196 -4.88 7.30 -10.88
C ALA A 196 -4.53 7.23 -9.39
N ARG A 197 -3.28 7.57 -9.00
CA ARG A 197 -2.84 7.63 -7.60
C ARG A 197 -3.59 8.70 -6.82
N THR A 198 -3.81 9.86 -7.42
CA THR A 198 -4.63 10.93 -6.83
C THR A 198 -6.04 10.45 -6.51
N ALA A 199 -6.73 9.88 -7.49
CA ALA A 199 -8.08 9.33 -7.30
C ALA A 199 -8.10 8.19 -6.28
N TRP A 200 -7.08 7.35 -6.29
CA TRP A 200 -6.96 6.24 -5.34
C TRP A 200 -6.75 6.73 -3.90
N LEU A 201 -5.88 7.73 -3.68
CA LEU A 201 -5.67 8.35 -2.36
C LEU A 201 -6.95 9.02 -1.83
N LEU A 202 -7.68 9.75 -2.68
CA LEU A 202 -8.96 10.34 -2.30
C LEU A 202 -9.96 9.30 -1.80
N ARG A 203 -10.05 8.15 -2.48
CA ARG A 203 -10.91 7.04 -2.03
C ARG A 203 -10.45 6.49 -0.67
N GLN A 204 -9.12 6.37 -0.44
CA GLN A 204 -8.62 5.91 0.86
C GLN A 204 -9.02 6.86 1.99
N MET A 205 -8.93 8.18 1.76
CA MET A 205 -9.35 9.20 2.72
C MET A 205 -10.87 9.15 2.96
N ALA A 206 -11.66 9.21 1.89
CA ALA A 206 -13.11 9.26 1.99
C ALA A 206 -13.72 8.03 2.67
N ALA A 207 -13.13 6.85 2.49
CA ALA A 207 -13.60 5.62 3.11
C ALA A 207 -13.38 5.57 4.64
N ARG A 208 -12.63 6.51 5.21
CA ARG A 208 -12.29 6.54 6.64
C ARG A 208 -12.84 7.76 7.39
N LEU A 209 -13.32 8.75 6.65
CA LEU A 209 -13.88 9.96 7.22
C LEU A 209 -15.43 9.86 7.29
N PRO A 210 -16.06 10.52 8.27
CA PRO A 210 -17.51 10.57 8.34
C PRO A 210 -18.08 11.37 7.15
N PRO A 211 -19.30 11.07 6.72
CA PRO A 211 -20.03 11.89 5.77
C PRO A 211 -20.21 13.31 6.30
N ALA A 212 -20.17 14.31 5.38
CA ALA A 212 -20.32 15.72 5.73
C ALA A 212 -21.76 16.08 6.11
#